data_a8d05cfd9d226462012852de3a4be015
#
_entry.id   a8d05cfd9d226462012852de3a4be015
#
_cell.length_a   1.000
_cell.length_b   1.000
_cell.length_c   1.000
_cell.angle_alpha   90.00
_cell.angle_beta   90.00
_cell.angle_gamma   90.00
#
_symmetry.space_group_name_H-M   'P 1'
#
loop_
_entity.id
_entity.type
_entity.pdbx_description
1 polymer ?
#
loop_
_entity_poly.entity_id
_entity_poly.type
_entity_poly.pdbx_seq_one_letter_code
_entity_poly.pdbx_strand_id
1 'polypeptide(L)'
;GSLRQWARLIKAHCFFYVGPPGSVSTYVHVDDVVEALLLCAFEERAKNQIFNISNDCTQESLVEAMAGLQGVSPPFLRFPEALARMIAFVFSGIKMFPLTSSRIDSLVARTHYSCNKLNHILGYVPSRDITKEISEVILDKEGRR
;
A
#
# COMPACT_ATOMS: atom_id res chain seq x y z
N GLY A 1 -9.20 -7.25 -1.48
CA GLY A 1 -7.84 -6.78 -1.69
C GLY A 1 -6.99 -6.92 -0.43
N SER A 2 -5.68 -6.73 -0.54
CA SER A 2 -4.71 -6.91 0.55
C SER A 2 -4.97 -6.00 1.75
N LEU A 3 -5.36 -4.74 1.55
CA LEU A 3 -5.64 -3.79 2.64
C LEU A 3 -6.76 -4.26 3.58
N ARG A 4 -7.82 -4.86 3.04
CA ARG A 4 -8.90 -5.43 3.87
C ARG A 4 -8.43 -6.64 4.68
N GLN A 5 -7.53 -7.43 4.13
CA GLN A 5 -6.94 -8.54 4.87
C GLN A 5 -6.07 -8.01 6.03
N TRP A 6 -5.29 -6.97 5.79
CA TRP A 6 -4.52 -6.30 6.84
C TRP A 6 -5.43 -5.75 7.93
N ALA A 7 -6.49 -5.03 7.58
CA ALA A 7 -7.45 -4.51 8.53
C ALA A 7 -8.05 -5.60 9.44
N ARG A 8 -8.39 -6.78 8.86
CA ARG A 8 -8.87 -7.92 9.65
C ARG A 8 -7.82 -8.48 10.61
N LEU A 9 -6.56 -8.60 10.16
CA LEU A 9 -5.47 -9.08 10.99
C LEU A 9 -5.13 -8.09 12.11
N ILE A 10 -5.18 -6.79 11.85
CA ILE A 10 -4.98 -5.73 12.85
C ILE A 10 -6.09 -5.81 13.89
N LYS A 11 -7.36 -5.88 13.48
CA LYS A 11 -8.50 -6.02 14.39
C LYS A 11 -8.44 -7.27 15.26
N ALA A 12 -7.90 -8.36 14.70
CA ALA A 12 -7.72 -9.64 15.42
C ALA A 12 -6.44 -9.68 16.24
N HIS A 13 -5.65 -8.61 16.33
CA HIS A 13 -4.33 -8.55 16.98
C HIS A 13 -3.33 -9.62 16.47
N CYS A 14 -3.52 -10.06 15.21
CA CYS A 14 -2.68 -11.08 14.56
C CYS A 14 -1.74 -10.50 13.49
N PHE A 15 -1.71 -9.17 13.34
CA PHE A 15 -0.81 -8.52 12.39
C PHE A 15 0.59 -8.40 12.99
N PHE A 16 1.60 -8.61 12.16
CA PHE A 16 3.00 -8.39 12.47
C PHE A 16 3.74 -7.81 11.27
N TYR A 17 4.78 -7.04 11.54
CA TYR A 17 5.67 -6.53 10.51
C TYR A 17 6.76 -7.55 10.17
N VAL A 18 7.28 -7.51 8.96
CA VAL A 18 8.42 -8.30 8.50
C VAL A 18 9.55 -7.38 8.09
N GLY A 19 10.76 -7.69 8.53
CA GLY A 19 11.96 -6.93 8.18
C GLY A 19 12.09 -5.59 8.93
N PRO A 20 13.06 -4.76 8.57
CA PRO A 20 13.31 -3.48 9.23
C PRO A 20 12.21 -2.46 8.92
N PRO A 21 12.04 -1.41 9.76
CA PRO A 21 11.05 -0.36 9.53
C PRO A 21 11.32 0.44 8.26
N GLY A 22 10.29 1.14 7.76
CA GLY A 22 10.39 2.03 6.60
C GLY A 22 10.20 1.32 5.27
N SER A 23 9.51 0.18 5.22
CA SER A 23 9.02 -0.36 3.95
C SER A 23 7.99 0.59 3.35
N VAL A 24 8.06 0.77 2.03
CA VAL A 24 7.22 1.70 1.28
C VAL A 24 6.08 0.96 0.63
N SER A 25 4.89 1.48 0.82
CA SER A 25 3.68 1.03 0.13
C SER A 25 3.23 2.13 -0.83
N THR A 26 3.17 1.80 -2.10
CA THR A 26 2.77 2.73 -3.15
C THR A 26 1.29 2.54 -3.43
N TYR A 27 0.46 3.41 -2.87
CA TYR A 27 -0.98 3.45 -3.10
C TYR A 27 -1.37 4.80 -3.65
N VAL A 28 -2.21 4.80 -4.66
CA VAL A 28 -2.76 6.02 -5.26
C VAL A 28 -4.28 5.97 -5.14
N HIS A 29 -4.88 7.09 -4.74
CA HIS A 29 -6.33 7.19 -4.74
C HIS A 29 -6.87 7.17 -6.17
N VAL A 30 -8.02 6.53 -6.37
CA VAL A 30 -8.63 6.40 -7.71
C VAL A 30 -8.90 7.74 -8.36
N ASP A 31 -9.33 8.74 -7.59
CA ASP A 31 -9.61 10.07 -8.13
C ASP A 31 -8.33 10.78 -8.59
N ASP A 32 -7.20 10.61 -7.88
CA ASP A 32 -5.91 11.14 -8.35
C ASP A 32 -5.51 10.50 -9.70
N VAL A 33 -5.80 9.21 -9.88
CA VAL A 33 -5.57 8.54 -11.17
C VAL A 33 -6.49 9.11 -12.25
N VAL A 34 -7.77 9.31 -11.95
CA VAL A 34 -8.74 9.88 -12.89
C VAL A 34 -8.34 11.30 -13.30
N GLU A 35 -7.97 12.15 -12.35
CA GLU A 35 -7.49 13.51 -12.63
C GLU A 35 -6.24 13.50 -13.51
N ALA A 36 -5.26 12.65 -13.22
CA ALA A 36 -4.06 12.52 -14.05
C ALA A 36 -4.39 12.03 -15.48
N LEU A 37 -5.33 11.07 -15.61
CA LEU A 37 -5.77 10.59 -16.92
C LEU A 37 -6.49 11.67 -17.72
N LEU A 38 -7.35 12.47 -17.08
CA LEU A 38 -8.02 13.60 -17.74
C LEU A 38 -6.99 14.64 -18.20
N LEU A 39 -6.00 14.99 -17.38
CA LEU A 39 -4.92 15.87 -17.82
C LEU A 39 -4.16 15.30 -19.01
N CYS A 40 -3.82 14.01 -18.98
CA CYS A 40 -3.14 13.35 -20.10
C CYS A 40 -3.99 13.32 -21.38
N ALA A 41 -5.32 13.29 -21.27
CA ALA A 41 -6.23 13.26 -22.42
C ALA A 41 -6.37 14.62 -23.09
N PHE A 42 -6.30 15.73 -22.34
CA PHE A 42 -6.57 17.06 -22.84
C PHE A 42 -5.33 17.95 -23.02
N GLU A 43 -4.19 17.58 -22.43
CA GLU A 43 -2.95 18.36 -22.51
C GLU A 43 -2.06 17.88 -23.66
N GLU A 44 -1.79 18.74 -24.64
CA GLU A 44 -0.87 18.42 -25.76
C GLU A 44 0.54 18.04 -25.28
N ARG A 45 0.97 18.59 -24.14
CA ARG A 45 2.27 18.27 -23.52
C ARG A 45 2.38 16.80 -23.05
N ALA A 46 1.24 16.12 -22.91
CA ALA A 46 1.20 14.70 -22.54
C ALA A 46 1.42 13.76 -23.73
N LYS A 47 1.31 14.29 -24.96
CA LYS A 47 1.40 13.49 -26.18
C LYS A 47 2.74 12.76 -26.31
N ASN A 48 2.66 11.45 -26.57
CA ASN A 48 3.83 10.56 -26.66
C ASN A 48 4.70 10.52 -25.39
N GLN A 49 4.11 10.83 -24.21
CA GLN A 49 4.78 10.73 -22.92
C GLN A 49 4.29 9.54 -22.12
N ILE A 50 5.16 9.03 -21.25
CA ILE A 50 4.82 8.04 -20.24
C ILE A 50 5.04 8.70 -18.89
N PHE A 51 4.04 8.61 -18.01
CA PHE A 51 4.08 9.14 -16.67
C PHE A 51 3.89 8.03 -15.64
N ASN A 52 4.60 8.15 -14.52
CA ASN A 52 4.30 7.40 -13.32
C ASN A 52 3.39 8.25 -12.44
N ILE A 53 2.42 7.60 -11.80
CA ILE A 53 1.65 8.19 -10.72
C ILE A 53 1.81 7.32 -9.48
N SER A 54 2.23 7.91 -8.37
CA SER A 54 2.37 7.25 -7.09
C SER A 54 2.13 8.23 -5.95
N ASN A 55 1.65 7.69 -4.83
CA ASN A 55 1.63 8.41 -3.57
C ASN A 55 2.14 7.44 -2.51
N ASP A 56 3.39 7.64 -2.11
CA ASP A 56 4.10 6.71 -1.26
C ASP A 56 3.76 6.96 0.21
N CYS A 57 3.47 5.90 0.94
CA CYS A 57 3.35 5.92 2.40
C CYS A 57 4.16 4.79 3.01
N THR A 58 4.54 4.92 4.28
CA THR A 58 5.19 3.82 4.99
C THR A 58 4.15 2.77 5.38
N GLN A 59 4.58 1.53 5.48
CA GLN A 59 3.72 0.46 5.95
C GLN A 59 3.23 0.75 7.38
N GLU A 60 4.08 1.34 8.20
CA GLU A 60 3.77 1.72 9.57
C GLU A 60 2.65 2.75 9.62
N SER A 61 2.75 3.85 8.86
CA SER A 61 1.71 4.89 8.85
C SER A 61 0.36 4.36 8.37
N LEU A 62 0.39 3.46 7.38
CA LEU A 62 -0.83 2.82 6.87
C LEU A 62 -1.48 1.91 7.91
N VAL A 63 -0.69 1.11 8.61
CA VAL A 63 -1.16 0.19 9.67
C VAL A 63 -1.65 0.97 10.89
N GLU A 64 -0.98 2.05 11.28
CA GLU A 64 -1.41 2.95 12.36
C GLU A 64 -2.76 3.60 12.03
N ALA A 65 -2.93 4.10 10.80
CA ALA A 65 -4.20 4.66 10.35
C ALA A 65 -5.34 3.62 10.42
N MET A 66 -5.07 2.38 9.97
CA MET A 66 -6.04 1.28 10.05
C MET A 66 -6.39 0.90 11.49
N ALA A 67 -5.41 0.86 12.39
CA ALA A 67 -5.61 0.55 13.80
C ALA A 67 -6.45 1.66 14.48
N GLY A 68 -6.13 2.92 14.21
CA GLY A 68 -6.87 4.07 14.72
C GLY A 68 -8.35 4.08 14.31
N LEU A 69 -8.63 3.79 13.02
CA LEU A 69 -10.01 3.68 12.53
C LEU A 69 -10.81 2.55 13.19
N GLN A 70 -10.14 1.49 13.58
CA GLN A 70 -10.78 0.33 14.24
C GLN A 70 -10.80 0.43 15.76
N GLY A 71 -10.25 1.50 16.34
CA GLY A 71 -10.16 1.69 17.79
C GLY A 71 -9.30 0.66 18.50
N VAL A 72 -8.29 0.10 17.81
CA VAL A 72 -7.36 -0.89 18.36
C VAL A 72 -5.94 -0.32 18.43
N SER A 73 -5.14 -0.84 19.36
CA SER A 73 -3.73 -0.45 19.45
C SER A 73 -2.96 -0.91 18.22
N PRO A 74 -2.06 -0.08 17.66
CA PRO A 74 -1.24 -0.48 16.53
C PRO A 74 -0.35 -1.67 16.90
N PRO A 75 -0.13 -2.61 15.97
CA PRO A 75 0.73 -3.76 16.21
C PRO A 75 2.18 -3.32 16.38
N PHE A 76 2.87 -3.94 17.33
CA PHE A 76 4.29 -3.67 17.61
C PHE A 76 5.22 -4.83 17.27
N LEU A 77 4.64 -6.02 17.02
CA LEU A 77 5.42 -7.23 16.76
C LEU A 77 6.09 -7.17 15.39
N ARG A 78 7.38 -7.43 15.36
CA ARG A 78 8.19 -7.41 14.14
C ARG A 78 9.08 -8.64 14.06
N PHE A 79 8.97 -9.36 12.95
CA PHE A 79 9.79 -10.54 12.68
C PHE A 79 11.00 -10.18 11.81
N PRO A 80 12.19 -10.69 12.13
CA PRO A 80 13.34 -10.58 11.25
C PRO A 80 13.05 -11.19 9.87
N GLU A 81 13.48 -10.49 8.82
CA GLU A 81 13.26 -10.93 7.43
C GLU A 81 13.85 -12.33 7.17
N ALA A 82 15.06 -12.61 7.69
CA ALA A 82 15.72 -13.89 7.52
C ALA A 82 14.87 -15.05 8.08
N LEU A 83 14.25 -14.85 9.26
CA LEU A 83 13.37 -15.84 9.88
C LEU A 83 12.10 -16.05 9.05
N ALA A 84 11.50 -14.94 8.56
CA ALA A 84 10.31 -15.01 7.70
C ALA A 84 10.61 -15.77 6.39
N ARG A 85 11.77 -15.53 5.77
CA ARG A 85 12.22 -16.22 4.55
C ARG A 85 12.49 -17.71 4.81
N MET A 86 13.11 -18.04 5.94
CA MET A 86 13.34 -19.44 6.33
C MET A 86 12.01 -20.19 6.50
N ILE A 87 11.04 -19.59 7.19
CA ILE A 87 9.70 -20.18 7.36
C ILE A 87 9.02 -20.35 6.00
N ALA A 88 9.06 -19.32 5.13
CA ALA A 88 8.48 -19.40 3.80
C ALA A 88 9.12 -20.50 2.93
N PHE A 89 10.43 -20.72 3.07
CA PHE A 89 11.14 -21.78 2.38
C PHE A 89 10.71 -23.17 2.86
N VAL A 90 10.68 -23.39 4.17
CA VAL A 90 10.26 -24.68 4.76
C VAL A 90 8.82 -25.06 4.37
N PHE A 91 7.93 -24.06 4.33
CA PHE A 91 6.52 -24.26 4.01
C PHE A 91 6.15 -24.02 2.53
N SER A 92 7.16 -23.86 1.66
CA SER A 92 6.96 -23.56 0.22
C SER A 92 6.14 -24.61 -0.54
N GLY A 93 6.13 -25.85 -0.06
CA GLY A 93 5.33 -26.93 -0.63
C GLY A 93 3.83 -26.88 -0.29
N ILE A 94 3.43 -26.04 0.67
CA ILE A 94 2.05 -25.92 1.11
C ILE A 94 1.36 -24.77 0.38
N LYS A 95 0.53 -25.09 -0.63
CA LYS A 95 -0.16 -24.11 -1.48
C LYS A 95 -1.03 -23.10 -0.72
N MET A 96 -1.43 -23.41 0.50
CA MET A 96 -2.29 -22.56 1.33
C MET A 96 -1.54 -21.73 2.36
N PHE A 97 -0.20 -21.83 2.38
CA PHE A 97 0.60 -21.05 3.34
C PHE A 97 0.63 -19.58 2.98
N PRO A 98 0.24 -18.67 3.90
CA PRO A 98 0.03 -17.26 3.57
C PRO A 98 1.32 -16.46 3.34
N LEU A 99 2.47 -16.96 3.82
CA LEU A 99 3.75 -16.28 3.73
C LEU A 99 4.60 -16.91 2.61
N THR A 100 4.59 -16.30 1.44
CA THR A 100 5.44 -16.68 0.29
C THR A 100 6.61 -15.72 0.14
N SER A 101 7.71 -16.14 -0.51
CA SER A 101 8.86 -15.28 -0.78
C SER A 101 8.45 -13.99 -1.48
N SER A 102 7.58 -14.05 -2.49
CA SER A 102 7.09 -12.87 -3.20
C SER A 102 6.29 -11.91 -2.29
N ARG A 103 5.54 -12.42 -1.32
CA ARG A 103 4.86 -11.57 -0.33
C ARG A 103 5.83 -10.91 0.63
N ILE A 104 6.89 -11.63 1.05
CA ILE A 104 7.95 -11.05 1.87
C ILE A 104 8.64 -9.94 1.09
N ASP A 105 8.99 -10.15 -0.18
CA ASP A 105 9.60 -9.13 -1.03
C ASP A 105 8.74 -7.87 -1.09
N SER A 106 7.43 -8.03 -1.24
CA SER A 106 6.48 -6.90 -1.21
C SER A 106 6.39 -6.20 0.14
N LEU A 107 6.52 -6.93 1.25
CA LEU A 107 6.45 -6.38 2.60
C LEU A 107 7.72 -5.61 3.02
N VAL A 108 8.87 -5.93 2.43
CA VAL A 108 10.15 -5.28 2.74
C VAL A 108 10.58 -4.29 1.65
N ALA A 109 9.81 -4.16 0.58
CA ALA A 109 10.12 -3.26 -0.53
C ALA A 109 10.23 -1.81 -0.07
N ARG A 110 11.24 -1.10 -0.61
CA ARG A 110 11.50 0.33 -0.38
C ARG A 110 11.58 1.08 -1.70
N THR A 111 10.88 0.59 -2.70
CA THR A 111 10.89 1.19 -4.03
C THR A 111 10.00 2.40 -4.06
N HIS A 112 10.55 3.53 -4.48
CA HIS A 112 9.83 4.77 -4.74
C HIS A 112 9.65 4.96 -6.23
N TYR A 113 8.45 5.31 -6.65
CA TYR A 113 8.17 5.68 -8.03
C TYR A 113 8.00 7.18 -8.13
N SER A 114 8.95 7.85 -8.77
CA SER A 114 8.94 9.30 -8.88
C SER A 114 7.82 9.81 -9.80
N CYS A 115 7.02 10.74 -9.30
CA CYS A 115 6.03 11.51 -10.07
C CYS A 115 6.58 12.83 -10.62
N ASN A 116 7.90 13.08 -10.50
CA ASN A 116 8.50 14.34 -10.88
C ASN A 116 8.22 14.72 -12.33
N LYS A 117 8.21 13.76 -13.25
CA LYS A 117 7.91 14.03 -14.66
C LYS A 117 6.47 14.51 -14.85
N LEU A 118 5.52 13.90 -14.15
CA LEU A 118 4.10 14.29 -14.19
C LEU A 118 3.93 15.72 -13.66
N ASN A 119 4.55 16.02 -12.52
CA ASN A 119 4.55 17.37 -11.97
C ASN A 119 5.23 18.38 -12.90
N HIS A 120 6.41 18.06 -13.43
CA HIS A 120 7.19 19.00 -14.25
C HIS A 120 6.50 19.36 -15.58
N ILE A 121 5.86 18.37 -16.21
CA ILE A 121 5.25 18.55 -17.54
C ILE A 121 3.81 19.02 -17.42
N LEU A 122 3.02 18.47 -16.51
CA LEU A 122 1.58 18.74 -16.41
C LEU A 122 1.19 19.53 -15.16
N GLY A 123 2.13 19.81 -14.25
CA GLY A 123 1.85 20.56 -13.03
C GLY A 123 1.01 19.76 -12.00
N TYR A 124 0.92 18.43 -12.16
CA TYR A 124 0.07 17.61 -11.31
C TYR A 124 0.86 16.84 -10.29
N VAL A 125 0.36 16.83 -9.06
CA VAL A 125 0.87 16.04 -7.93
C VAL A 125 -0.32 15.35 -7.26
N PRO A 126 -0.30 14.03 -7.05
CA PRO A 126 -1.31 13.33 -6.26
C PRO A 126 -1.43 13.96 -4.87
N SER A 127 -2.61 14.34 -4.47
CA SER A 127 -2.85 15.12 -3.26
C SER A 127 -3.58 14.35 -2.16
N ARG A 128 -4.25 13.24 -2.51
CA ARG A 128 -5.05 12.46 -1.57
C ARG A 128 -4.18 11.49 -0.79
N ASP A 129 -4.17 11.68 0.51
CA ASP A 129 -3.41 10.84 1.43
C ASP A 129 -4.21 9.57 1.76
N ILE A 130 -3.73 8.42 1.30
CA ILE A 130 -4.39 7.13 1.52
C ILE A 130 -4.58 6.81 3.02
N THR A 131 -3.73 7.32 3.89
CA THR A 131 -3.84 7.08 5.33
C THR A 131 -5.06 7.77 5.94
N LYS A 132 -5.49 8.89 5.36
CA LYS A 132 -6.69 9.64 5.77
C LYS A 132 -7.97 9.06 5.16
N GLU A 133 -7.87 8.55 3.94
CA GLU A 133 -9.01 8.03 3.17
C GLU A 133 -9.17 6.51 3.29
N ILE A 134 -8.34 5.86 4.11
CA ILE A 134 -8.37 4.40 4.31
C ILE A 134 -9.73 3.89 4.83
N SER A 135 -10.52 4.75 5.47
CA SER A 135 -11.88 4.46 5.92
C SER A 135 -12.78 4.02 4.77
N GLU A 136 -12.70 4.68 3.60
CA GLU A 136 -13.48 4.32 2.42
C GLU A 136 -13.15 2.92 1.93
N VAL A 137 -11.85 2.57 1.93
CA VAL A 137 -11.35 1.26 1.50
C VAL A 137 -11.83 0.14 2.43
N ILE A 138 -11.95 0.42 3.73
CA ILE A 138 -12.33 -0.57 4.74
C ILE A 138 -13.85 -0.68 4.84
N LEU A 139 -14.60 0.44 4.81
CA LEU A 139 -16.02 0.52 5.11
C LEU A 139 -16.92 0.33 3.89
N ASP A 140 -16.45 0.55 2.66
CA ASP A 140 -17.25 0.56 1.41
C ASP A 140 -18.05 -0.74 1.11
N LYS A 141 -17.91 -1.80 1.91
CA LYS A 141 -18.72 -3.02 1.74
C LYS A 141 -19.70 -3.34 2.88
N GLU A 142 -19.75 -2.59 3.94
CA GLU A 142 -20.83 -2.78 4.95
C GLU A 142 -22.14 -2.13 4.50
N GLY A 143 -22.11 -1.18 3.55
CA GLY A 143 -23.28 -0.48 3.05
C GLY A 143 -23.90 -1.01 1.75
N ARG A 144 -23.36 -2.09 1.16
CA ARG A 144 -23.90 -2.72 -0.06
C ARG A 144 -24.32 -4.18 0.17
N ARG A 145 -25.10 -4.41 1.20
CA ARG A 145 -25.93 -5.62 1.35
C ARG A 145 -27.38 -5.23 1.52
#